data_c98f2027930bcbe730ff2bfa240c05ba
#
_entry.id   c98f2027930bcbe730ff2bfa240c05ba
#
_cell.length_a   1.000
_cell.length_b   1.000
_cell.length_c   1.000
_cell.angle_alpha   90.00
_cell.angle_beta   90.00
_cell.angle_gamma   90.00
#
_symmetry.space_group_name_H-M   'P 1'
#
loop_
_entity.id
_entity.type
_entity.pdbx_description
1 polymer ?
#
loop_
_entity_poly.entity_id
_entity_poly.type
_entity_poly.pdbx_seq_one_letter_code
_entity_poly.pdbx_strand_id
1 'polypeptide(L)'
;MSVSPMKVISIIGLKDDLDRAIKILGDSQAFEPEPVTSFYSNTENFSTVSEQNKYSELLSEFDNSLSVAHIEPELADIKKFEPTDEKLLEYCNSFIQQLDQHSVKVSDKKQAIEQCVKSIEQTSHFLGVKIDMKRVRACEYIKPNFGRIPLDSMRRLKEDYKDNPYVMFFESAVDKEYCWGVYMAPVDEAEEVDRIFSSLFFEKYDASDIDGTPEQYIITLKRNKQKLEAELQEAEKQRSEFLEANFSESMKYYTKLTEKAIYQN
;
A
#
# COMPACT_ATOMS: atom_id res chain seq x y z
N MET A 1 40.48 -33.09 1.57
CA MET A 1 39.61 -32.54 0.51
C MET A 1 39.99 -33.22 -0.78
N SER A 2 39.07 -33.95 -1.40
CA SER A 2 39.30 -34.59 -2.71
C SER A 2 39.07 -33.52 -3.78
N VAL A 3 40.11 -33.14 -4.51
CA VAL A 3 40.00 -32.23 -5.66
C VAL A 3 39.70 -33.09 -6.89
N SER A 4 38.49 -32.95 -7.42
CA SER A 4 38.16 -33.60 -8.69
C SER A 4 38.83 -32.84 -9.85
N PRO A 5 39.45 -33.55 -10.82
CA PRO A 5 40.04 -32.89 -11.98
C PRO A 5 38.93 -32.30 -12.87
N MET A 6 38.95 -30.99 -13.07
CA MET A 6 38.05 -30.25 -13.95
C MET A 6 38.70 -30.11 -15.35
N LYS A 7 37.87 -30.06 -16.39
CA LYS A 7 38.29 -29.80 -17.77
C LYS A 7 37.46 -28.64 -18.33
N VAL A 8 38.13 -27.72 -18.98
CA VAL A 8 37.47 -26.66 -19.72
C VAL A 8 36.89 -27.21 -21.02
N ILE A 9 35.63 -26.94 -21.28
CA ILE A 9 34.91 -27.34 -22.48
C ILE A 9 34.35 -26.08 -23.12
N SER A 10 34.58 -25.91 -24.42
CA SER A 10 33.95 -24.87 -25.23
C SER A 10 32.88 -25.51 -26.12
N ILE A 11 31.65 -25.01 -26.03
CA ILE A 11 30.53 -25.48 -26.84
C ILE A 11 30.17 -24.37 -27.83
N ILE A 12 30.14 -24.75 -29.12
CA ILE A 12 29.78 -23.82 -30.20
C ILE A 12 28.55 -24.38 -30.90
N GLY A 13 27.51 -23.54 -31.05
CA GLY A 13 26.24 -23.93 -31.65
C GLY A 13 25.50 -22.74 -32.23
N LEU A 14 24.31 -23.00 -32.77
CA LEU A 14 23.41 -21.94 -33.23
C LEU A 14 22.70 -21.32 -32.04
N LYS A 15 22.31 -20.04 -32.14
CA LYS A 15 21.58 -19.32 -31.09
C LYS A 15 20.28 -20.04 -30.73
N ASP A 16 19.57 -20.60 -31.71
CA ASP A 16 18.33 -21.33 -31.52
C ASP A 16 18.45 -22.63 -30.70
N ASP A 17 19.67 -23.19 -30.61
CA ASP A 17 19.96 -24.39 -29.83
C ASP A 17 20.47 -24.07 -28.41
N LEU A 18 20.63 -22.78 -28.06
CA LEU A 18 21.24 -22.34 -26.79
C LEU A 18 20.49 -22.87 -25.58
N ASP A 19 19.17 -22.65 -25.54
CA ASP A 19 18.31 -23.05 -24.41
C ASP A 19 18.34 -24.56 -24.19
N ARG A 20 18.40 -25.33 -25.30
CA ARG A 20 18.47 -26.79 -25.25
C ARG A 20 19.86 -27.26 -24.74
N ALA A 21 20.92 -26.58 -25.13
CA ALA A 21 22.28 -26.89 -24.67
C ALA A 21 22.41 -26.58 -23.17
N ILE A 22 21.96 -25.41 -22.73
CA ILE A 22 21.97 -25.01 -21.32
C ILE A 22 21.18 -26.00 -20.46
N LYS A 23 20.01 -26.42 -20.91
CA LYS A 23 19.18 -27.41 -20.18
C LYS A 23 19.89 -28.75 -20.02
N ILE A 24 20.50 -29.27 -21.08
CA ILE A 24 21.26 -30.54 -21.05
C ILE A 24 22.46 -30.43 -20.10
N LEU A 25 23.16 -29.30 -20.10
CA LEU A 25 24.30 -29.05 -19.22
C LEU A 25 23.89 -28.94 -17.76
N GLY A 26 22.82 -28.21 -17.48
CA GLY A 26 22.24 -28.09 -16.14
C GLY A 26 21.75 -29.43 -15.57
N ASP A 27 21.06 -30.22 -16.37
CA ASP A 27 20.58 -31.55 -15.99
C ASP A 27 21.74 -32.51 -15.67
N SER A 28 22.92 -32.29 -16.27
CA SER A 28 24.10 -33.13 -16.01
C SER A 28 24.67 -32.95 -14.61
N GLN A 29 24.45 -31.83 -13.95
CA GLN A 29 25.03 -31.42 -12.64
C GLN A 29 26.56 -31.51 -12.57
N ALA A 30 27.21 -31.59 -13.72
CA ALA A 30 28.66 -31.77 -13.84
C ALA A 30 29.33 -30.58 -14.56
N PHE A 31 28.57 -29.53 -14.81
CA PHE A 31 29.03 -28.34 -15.54
C PHE A 31 28.96 -27.11 -14.66
N GLU A 32 30.03 -26.31 -14.65
CA GLU A 32 30.11 -25.02 -14.00
C GLU A 32 30.44 -23.97 -15.07
N PRO A 33 29.56 -22.97 -15.31
CA PRO A 33 29.81 -21.93 -16.30
C PRO A 33 30.91 -20.98 -15.83
N GLU A 34 31.83 -20.67 -16.70
CA GLU A 34 32.94 -19.75 -16.45
C GLU A 34 32.82 -18.53 -17.39
N PRO A 35 33.02 -17.30 -16.91
CA PRO A 35 33.02 -16.12 -17.75
C PRO A 35 34.08 -16.17 -18.83
N VAL A 36 33.75 -15.71 -20.04
CA VAL A 36 34.72 -15.65 -21.18
C VAL A 36 35.96 -14.85 -20.80
N THR A 37 35.85 -13.86 -19.95
CA THR A 37 36.94 -13.03 -19.43
C THR A 37 37.99 -13.82 -18.65
N SER A 38 37.65 -15.01 -18.14
CA SER A 38 38.60 -15.89 -17.44
C SER A 38 39.61 -16.54 -18.39
N PHE A 39 39.28 -16.64 -19.67
CA PHE A 39 40.10 -17.36 -20.65
C PHE A 39 40.61 -16.48 -21.78
N TYR A 40 39.99 -15.37 -22.07
CA TYR A 40 40.36 -14.52 -23.20
C TYR A 40 40.59 -13.08 -22.72
N SER A 41 41.78 -12.55 -23.00
CA SER A 41 42.16 -11.17 -22.66
C SER A 41 41.56 -10.13 -23.61
N ASN A 42 41.13 -10.52 -24.80
CA ASN A 42 40.38 -9.67 -25.74
C ASN A 42 38.96 -10.23 -25.95
N THR A 43 37.99 -9.49 -25.45
CA THR A 43 36.56 -9.86 -25.51
C THR A 43 35.78 -9.08 -26.57
N GLU A 44 36.44 -8.29 -27.45
CA GLU A 44 35.78 -7.44 -28.45
C GLU A 44 34.86 -8.22 -29.43
N ASN A 45 35.14 -9.49 -29.65
CA ASN A 45 34.36 -10.37 -30.51
C ASN A 45 33.27 -11.16 -29.77
N PHE A 46 33.15 -10.97 -28.48
CA PHE A 46 32.11 -11.61 -27.67
C PHE A 46 31.08 -10.56 -27.24
N SER A 47 29.86 -10.76 -27.62
CA SER A 47 28.73 -10.00 -27.05
C SER A 47 28.01 -10.86 -26.02
N THR A 48 27.74 -10.29 -24.87
CA THR A 48 26.83 -10.91 -23.91
C THR A 48 25.46 -11.03 -24.57
N VAL A 49 24.79 -12.17 -24.42
CA VAL A 49 23.39 -12.31 -24.78
C VAL A 49 22.58 -11.57 -23.70
N SER A 50 22.58 -10.23 -23.80
CA SER A 50 21.81 -9.36 -22.90
C SER A 50 20.38 -9.21 -23.42
N GLU A 51 19.65 -10.28 -23.58
CA GLU A 51 18.20 -10.18 -23.63
C GLU A 51 17.72 -10.02 -22.19
N GLN A 52 16.92 -8.96 -21.93
CA GLN A 52 16.20 -8.84 -20.66
C GLN A 52 15.46 -10.16 -20.43
N ASN A 53 15.75 -10.79 -19.29
CA ASN A 53 15.13 -12.06 -18.98
C ASN A 53 13.67 -11.82 -18.59
N LYS A 54 12.77 -11.87 -19.59
CA LYS A 54 11.33 -11.68 -19.42
C LYS A 54 10.69 -12.60 -18.38
N TYR A 55 11.29 -13.77 -18.14
CA TYR A 55 10.81 -14.71 -17.14
C TYR A 55 11.21 -14.27 -15.73
N SER A 56 12.39 -13.66 -15.56
CA SER A 56 12.81 -13.11 -14.25
C SER A 56 11.94 -11.92 -13.83
N GLU A 57 11.60 -11.03 -14.77
CA GLU A 57 10.71 -9.91 -14.49
C GLU A 57 9.32 -10.41 -14.07
N LEU A 58 8.72 -11.31 -14.87
CA LEU A 58 7.41 -11.88 -14.57
C LEU A 58 7.41 -12.70 -13.27
N LEU A 59 8.49 -13.41 -12.96
CA LEU A 59 8.65 -14.14 -11.70
C LEU A 59 8.64 -13.18 -10.51
N SER A 60 9.35 -12.06 -10.62
CA SER A 60 9.35 -11.02 -9.57
C SER A 60 7.97 -10.41 -9.36
N GLU A 61 7.21 -10.18 -10.44
CA GLU A 61 5.83 -9.72 -10.35
C GLU A 61 4.93 -10.77 -9.67
N PHE A 62 5.10 -12.05 -10.03
CA PHE A 62 4.34 -13.15 -9.43
C PHE A 62 4.62 -13.25 -7.92
N ASP A 63 5.91 -13.21 -7.53
CA ASP A 63 6.33 -13.24 -6.12
C ASP A 63 5.74 -12.05 -5.34
N ASN A 64 5.76 -10.86 -5.93
CA ASN A 64 5.18 -9.68 -5.31
C ASN A 64 3.67 -9.83 -5.11
N SER A 65 2.94 -10.31 -6.11
CA SER A 65 1.49 -10.51 -6.01
C SER A 65 1.12 -11.55 -4.95
N LEU A 66 1.88 -12.66 -4.86
CA LEU A 66 1.70 -13.67 -3.81
C LEU A 66 2.01 -13.07 -2.42
N SER A 67 3.07 -12.29 -2.29
CA SER A 67 3.46 -11.63 -1.04
C SER A 67 2.38 -10.67 -0.55
N VAL A 68 1.81 -9.85 -1.44
CA VAL A 68 0.69 -8.94 -1.13
C VAL A 68 -0.56 -9.72 -0.68
N ALA A 69 -0.77 -10.90 -1.24
CA ALA A 69 -1.84 -11.80 -0.82
C ALA A 69 -1.52 -12.60 0.46
N HIS A 70 -0.31 -12.47 1.02
CA HIS A 70 0.23 -13.24 2.16
C HIS A 70 0.27 -14.74 1.90
N ILE A 71 0.71 -15.14 0.71
CA ILE A 71 0.85 -16.52 0.29
C ILE A 71 2.33 -16.82 0.04
N GLU A 72 2.79 -17.94 0.59
CA GLU A 72 4.11 -18.46 0.29
C GLU A 72 4.03 -19.36 -0.94
N PRO A 73 4.90 -19.17 -1.96
CA PRO A 73 4.92 -20.03 -3.12
C PRO A 73 5.44 -21.43 -2.78
N GLU A 74 4.80 -22.43 -3.33
CA GLU A 74 5.22 -23.83 -3.21
C GLU A 74 5.67 -24.37 -4.57
N LEU A 75 6.80 -25.07 -4.60
CA LEU A 75 7.25 -25.73 -5.82
C LEU A 75 6.42 -27.01 -6.07
N ALA A 76 5.77 -27.07 -7.21
CA ALA A 76 4.96 -28.21 -7.62
C ALA A 76 5.78 -29.26 -8.39
N ASP A 77 5.34 -30.53 -8.40
CA ASP A 77 5.91 -31.56 -9.30
C ASP A 77 5.47 -31.32 -10.74
N ILE A 78 6.40 -30.93 -11.60
CA ILE A 78 6.15 -30.56 -13.01
C ILE A 78 6.70 -31.57 -14.04
N LYS A 79 7.03 -32.81 -13.62
CA LYS A 79 7.67 -33.83 -14.49
C LYS A 79 6.98 -34.08 -15.83
N LYS A 80 5.70 -33.77 -15.94
CA LYS A 80 4.88 -33.96 -17.17
C LYS A 80 4.22 -32.66 -17.63
N PHE A 81 4.59 -31.51 -17.04
CA PHE A 81 3.98 -30.25 -17.32
C PHE A 81 4.93 -29.40 -18.18
N GLU A 82 4.68 -29.37 -19.49
CA GLU A 82 5.46 -28.61 -20.46
C GLU A 82 4.56 -27.67 -21.29
N PRO A 83 4.11 -26.54 -20.73
CA PRO A 83 3.38 -25.53 -21.49
C PRO A 83 4.29 -24.88 -22.53
N THR A 84 3.69 -24.39 -23.62
CA THR A 84 4.41 -23.51 -24.55
C THR A 84 4.73 -22.19 -23.85
N ASP A 85 5.76 -21.46 -24.31
CA ASP A 85 6.16 -20.18 -23.72
C ASP A 85 5.03 -19.16 -23.74
N GLU A 86 4.28 -19.12 -24.83
CA GLU A 86 3.11 -18.23 -24.96
C GLU A 86 2.07 -18.53 -23.87
N LYS A 87 1.71 -19.79 -23.66
CA LYS A 87 0.75 -20.21 -22.63
C LYS A 87 1.28 -19.95 -21.22
N LEU A 88 2.58 -20.15 -20.99
CA LEU A 88 3.21 -19.88 -19.71
C LEU A 88 3.07 -18.38 -19.35
N LEU A 89 3.47 -17.51 -20.26
CA LEU A 89 3.41 -16.06 -20.06
C LEU A 89 1.96 -15.57 -19.96
N GLU A 90 1.07 -16.03 -20.82
CA GLU A 90 -0.34 -15.66 -20.80
C GLU A 90 -1.02 -16.05 -19.48
N TYR A 91 -0.83 -17.31 -19.03
CA TYR A 91 -1.41 -17.76 -17.77
C TYR A 91 -0.88 -16.97 -16.58
N CYS A 92 0.47 -16.81 -16.46
CA CYS A 92 1.07 -16.10 -15.35
C CYS A 92 0.59 -14.65 -15.29
N ASN A 93 0.58 -13.93 -16.42
CA ASN A 93 0.07 -12.56 -16.47
C ASN A 93 -1.42 -12.48 -16.09
N SER A 94 -2.24 -13.40 -16.60
CA SER A 94 -3.67 -13.43 -16.27
C SER A 94 -3.92 -13.71 -14.80
N PHE A 95 -3.18 -14.67 -14.21
CA PHE A 95 -3.30 -15.01 -12.79
C PHE A 95 -2.87 -13.83 -11.90
N ILE A 96 -1.71 -13.23 -12.17
CA ILE A 96 -1.20 -12.05 -11.46
C ILE A 96 -2.24 -10.93 -11.51
N GLN A 97 -2.72 -10.58 -12.70
CA GLN A 97 -3.70 -9.52 -12.88
C GLN A 97 -4.99 -9.76 -12.07
N GLN A 98 -5.50 -10.98 -12.04
CA GLN A 98 -6.70 -11.32 -11.30
C GLN A 98 -6.44 -11.28 -9.78
N LEU A 99 -5.32 -11.82 -9.32
CA LEU A 99 -4.94 -11.80 -7.91
C LEU A 99 -4.76 -10.37 -7.40
N ASP A 100 -4.11 -9.53 -8.20
CA ASP A 100 -3.91 -8.11 -7.87
C ASP A 100 -5.24 -7.36 -7.80
N GLN A 101 -6.17 -7.61 -8.72
CA GLN A 101 -7.50 -7.02 -8.66
C GLN A 101 -8.24 -7.38 -7.36
N HIS A 102 -8.15 -8.62 -6.91
CA HIS A 102 -8.72 -9.03 -5.62
C HIS A 102 -7.99 -8.38 -4.44
N SER A 103 -6.67 -8.32 -4.49
CA SER A 103 -5.84 -7.74 -3.43
C SER A 103 -6.06 -6.23 -3.29
N VAL A 104 -6.17 -5.51 -4.40
CA VAL A 104 -6.50 -4.07 -4.41
C VAL A 104 -7.86 -3.82 -3.77
N LYS A 105 -8.90 -4.61 -4.12
CA LYS A 105 -10.23 -4.46 -3.49
C LYS A 105 -10.16 -4.63 -1.97
N VAL A 106 -9.41 -5.60 -1.47
CA VAL A 106 -9.21 -5.82 -0.03
C VAL A 106 -8.47 -4.64 0.61
N SER A 107 -7.40 -4.17 -0.03
CA SER A 107 -6.60 -3.03 0.45
C SER A 107 -7.42 -1.74 0.52
N ASP A 108 -8.18 -1.43 -0.53
CA ASP A 108 -9.04 -0.23 -0.58
C ASP A 108 -10.07 -0.24 0.55
N LYS A 109 -10.68 -1.39 0.84
CA LYS A 109 -11.66 -1.50 1.94
C LYS A 109 -10.98 -1.33 3.30
N LYS A 110 -9.79 -1.91 3.52
CA LYS A 110 -9.03 -1.72 4.76
C LYS A 110 -8.66 -0.26 4.96
N GLN A 111 -8.18 0.40 3.92
CA GLN A 111 -7.84 1.82 3.98
C GLN A 111 -9.08 2.70 4.26
N ALA A 112 -10.22 2.41 3.62
CA ALA A 112 -11.46 3.14 3.88
C ALA A 112 -11.96 2.96 5.33
N ILE A 113 -11.83 1.76 5.90
CA ILE A 113 -12.17 1.49 7.31
C ILE A 113 -11.23 2.27 8.24
N GLU A 114 -9.93 2.27 7.98
CA GLU A 114 -8.96 3.04 8.76
C GLU A 114 -9.26 4.53 8.73
N GLN A 115 -9.60 5.07 7.58
CA GLN A 115 -10.05 6.46 7.41
C GLN A 115 -11.30 6.75 8.26
N CYS A 116 -12.31 5.87 8.24
CA CYS A 116 -13.49 6.00 9.07
C CYS A 116 -13.14 5.99 10.56
N VAL A 117 -12.26 5.11 11.01
CA VAL A 117 -11.82 5.03 12.40
C VAL A 117 -11.14 6.32 12.82
N LYS A 118 -10.20 6.81 12.01
CA LYS A 118 -9.51 8.08 12.24
C LYS A 118 -10.46 9.27 12.30
N SER A 119 -11.44 9.33 11.39
CA SER A 119 -12.44 10.40 11.38
C SER A 119 -13.36 10.34 12.61
N ILE A 120 -13.73 9.13 13.07
CA ILE A 120 -14.51 8.95 14.30
C ILE A 120 -13.71 9.44 15.51
N GLU A 121 -12.45 9.05 15.63
CA GLU A 121 -11.55 9.45 16.71
C GLU A 121 -11.41 10.97 16.75
N GLN A 122 -11.06 11.59 15.65
CA GLN A 122 -10.88 13.02 15.54
C GLN A 122 -12.18 13.79 15.85
N THR A 123 -13.32 13.34 15.30
CA THR A 123 -14.62 13.98 15.55
C THR A 123 -15.06 13.81 17.02
N SER A 124 -14.63 12.73 17.68
CA SER A 124 -15.02 12.47 19.08
C SER A 124 -14.54 13.55 20.05
N HIS A 125 -13.46 14.25 19.71
CA HIS A 125 -12.97 15.38 20.49
C HIS A 125 -13.91 16.57 20.50
N PHE A 126 -14.86 16.63 19.55
CA PHE A 126 -15.87 17.69 19.45
C PHE A 126 -17.25 17.28 19.96
N LEU A 127 -17.38 16.09 20.58
CA LEU A 127 -18.62 15.68 21.24
C LEU A 127 -18.95 16.67 22.38
N GLY A 128 -20.18 17.12 22.41
CA GLY A 128 -20.61 18.16 23.38
C GLY A 128 -20.67 19.56 22.78
N VAL A 129 -20.00 19.82 21.68
CA VAL A 129 -20.24 21.05 20.89
C VAL A 129 -21.56 20.89 20.15
N LYS A 130 -22.63 21.37 20.74
CA LYS A 130 -23.98 21.31 20.16
C LYS A 130 -24.15 22.32 19.01
N ILE A 131 -23.25 22.29 18.06
CA ILE A 131 -23.20 23.15 16.90
C ILE A 131 -23.53 22.33 15.67
N ASP A 132 -24.51 22.74 14.90
CA ASP A 132 -24.77 22.20 13.57
C ASP A 132 -23.76 22.82 12.60
N MET A 133 -22.76 22.02 12.20
CA MET A 133 -21.65 22.43 11.36
C MET A 133 -22.10 22.98 10.01
N LYS A 134 -23.17 22.44 9.45
CA LYS A 134 -23.73 22.91 8.19
C LYS A 134 -24.34 24.32 8.33
N ARG A 135 -25.02 24.58 9.41
CA ARG A 135 -25.61 25.91 9.68
C ARG A 135 -24.52 26.94 9.94
N VAL A 136 -23.50 26.58 10.68
CA VAL A 136 -22.41 27.52 11.01
C VAL A 136 -21.55 27.84 9.78
N ARG A 137 -21.29 26.87 8.93
CA ARG A 137 -20.61 27.12 7.65
C ARG A 137 -21.42 27.98 6.68
N ALA A 138 -22.72 27.90 6.75
CA ALA A 138 -23.60 28.76 5.95
C ALA A 138 -23.75 30.17 6.54
N CYS A 139 -23.15 30.47 7.70
CA CYS A 139 -23.19 31.79 8.31
C CYS A 139 -22.14 32.70 7.62
N GLU A 140 -22.65 33.79 7.04
CA GLU A 140 -21.76 34.75 6.32
C GLU A 140 -21.00 35.68 7.27
N TYR A 141 -21.39 35.77 8.53
CA TYR A 141 -20.86 36.75 9.49
C TYR A 141 -19.87 36.16 10.49
N ILE A 142 -19.80 34.83 10.61
CA ILE A 142 -18.96 34.14 11.61
C ILE A 142 -18.21 33.01 10.94
N LYS A 143 -16.91 32.93 11.20
CA LYS A 143 -16.03 31.83 10.78
C LYS A 143 -15.73 30.92 11.97
N PRO A 144 -16.20 29.67 11.98
CA PRO A 144 -15.80 28.69 12.98
C PRO A 144 -14.45 28.09 12.62
N ASN A 145 -13.58 27.95 13.60
CA ASN A 145 -12.31 27.22 13.47
C ASN A 145 -12.22 26.14 14.53
N PHE A 146 -12.21 24.90 14.08
CA PHE A 146 -12.09 23.71 14.92
C PHE A 146 -10.62 23.38 15.13
N GLY A 147 -10.28 22.84 16.31
CA GLY A 147 -8.91 22.47 16.58
C GLY A 147 -8.62 22.22 18.04
N ARG A 148 -7.34 22.30 18.38
CA ARG A 148 -6.85 22.10 19.73
C ARG A 148 -5.84 23.18 20.11
N ILE A 149 -5.75 23.45 21.38
CA ILE A 149 -4.83 24.42 21.97
C ILE A 149 -4.08 23.73 23.13
N PRO A 150 -2.76 23.94 23.31
CA PRO A 150 -2.04 23.44 24.47
C PRO A 150 -2.64 23.96 25.77
N LEU A 151 -2.64 23.14 26.83
CA LEU A 151 -3.24 23.53 28.12
C LEU A 151 -2.63 24.79 28.74
N ASP A 152 -1.33 25.00 28.56
CA ASP A 152 -0.67 26.21 29.03
C ASP A 152 -1.11 27.46 28.25
N SER A 153 -1.31 27.32 26.94
CA SER A 153 -1.84 28.39 26.11
C SER A 153 -3.32 28.65 26.42
N MET A 154 -4.08 27.64 26.79
CA MET A 154 -5.47 27.79 27.23
C MET A 154 -5.59 28.62 28.50
N ARG A 155 -4.63 28.49 29.43
CA ARG A 155 -4.56 29.32 30.62
C ARG A 155 -4.32 30.79 30.24
N ARG A 156 -3.34 31.04 29.36
CA ARG A 156 -3.06 32.38 28.84
C ARG A 156 -4.27 32.97 28.09
N LEU A 157 -4.98 32.19 27.29
CA LEU A 157 -6.19 32.64 26.63
C LEU A 157 -7.22 33.19 27.64
N LYS A 158 -7.43 32.46 28.75
CA LYS A 158 -8.39 32.84 29.80
C LYS A 158 -7.94 34.04 30.63
N GLU A 159 -6.63 34.27 30.77
CA GLU A 159 -6.08 35.39 31.56
C GLU A 159 -5.93 36.66 30.71
N ASP A 160 -5.32 36.55 29.53
CA ASP A 160 -4.91 37.71 28.72
C ASP A 160 -6.04 38.28 27.85
N TYR A 161 -6.99 37.43 27.44
CA TYR A 161 -8.01 37.75 26.44
C TYR A 161 -9.45 37.70 26.97
N LYS A 162 -9.66 37.56 28.29
CA LYS A 162 -10.99 37.45 28.91
C LYS A 162 -11.93 38.63 28.61
N ASP A 163 -11.36 39.82 28.42
CA ASP A 163 -12.08 41.06 28.20
C ASP A 163 -12.23 41.41 26.71
N ASN A 164 -11.69 40.56 25.81
CA ASN A 164 -11.83 40.73 24.36
C ASN A 164 -13.12 40.07 23.87
N PRO A 165 -14.15 40.82 23.41
CA PRO A 165 -15.43 40.28 23.02
C PRO A 165 -15.38 39.44 21.73
N TYR A 166 -14.31 39.54 20.96
CA TYR A 166 -14.14 38.81 19.69
C TYR A 166 -13.40 37.48 19.85
N VAL A 167 -12.76 37.24 21.01
CA VAL A 167 -12.00 36.04 21.31
C VAL A 167 -12.87 35.05 22.10
N MET A 168 -13.67 34.27 21.38
CA MET A 168 -14.55 33.27 21.97
C MET A 168 -14.07 31.86 21.64
N PHE A 169 -13.76 31.08 22.67
CA PHE A 169 -13.39 29.69 22.54
C PHE A 169 -14.39 28.79 23.31
N PHE A 170 -14.94 27.82 22.61
CA PHE A 170 -15.87 26.84 23.17
C PHE A 170 -15.14 25.51 23.36
N GLU A 171 -14.86 25.18 24.61
CA GLU A 171 -14.20 23.93 24.98
C GLU A 171 -15.13 22.74 24.76
N SER A 172 -14.60 21.66 24.19
CA SER A 172 -15.35 20.41 23.96
C SER A 172 -14.77 19.22 24.72
N ALA A 173 -13.46 18.99 24.62
CA ALA A 173 -12.75 17.93 25.31
C ALA A 173 -11.38 18.40 25.78
N VAL A 174 -10.89 17.77 26.84
CA VAL A 174 -9.55 18.03 27.38
C VAL A 174 -8.84 16.69 27.52
N ASP A 175 -7.65 16.60 26.98
CA ASP A 175 -6.75 15.48 27.18
C ASP A 175 -5.54 15.88 28.06
N LYS A 176 -4.45 15.12 28.08
CA LYS A 176 -3.29 15.38 28.94
C LYS A 176 -2.49 16.61 28.54
N GLU A 177 -2.54 17.00 27.27
CA GLU A 177 -1.67 18.03 26.68
C GLU A 177 -2.47 19.17 26.05
N TYR A 178 -3.69 18.88 25.58
CA TYR A 178 -4.47 19.78 24.76
C TYR A 178 -5.90 19.96 25.27
N CYS A 179 -6.44 21.13 25.02
CA CYS A 179 -7.86 21.43 25.08
C CYS A 179 -8.41 21.52 23.64
N TRP A 180 -9.39 20.71 23.32
CA TRP A 180 -10.06 20.69 22.05
C TRP A 180 -11.28 21.59 22.09
N GLY A 181 -11.57 22.24 20.97
CA GLY A 181 -12.73 23.11 20.91
C GLY A 181 -12.85 23.86 19.60
N VAL A 182 -13.69 24.89 19.65
CA VAL A 182 -14.02 25.74 18.51
C VAL A 182 -13.85 27.18 18.92
N TYR A 183 -13.11 27.98 18.18
CA TYR A 183 -13.23 29.42 18.28
C TYR A 183 -14.06 29.97 17.11
N MET A 184 -14.78 31.03 17.38
CA MET A 184 -15.60 31.72 16.41
C MET A 184 -15.12 33.15 16.28
N ALA A 185 -14.87 33.58 15.05
CA ALA A 185 -14.45 34.93 14.75
C ALA A 185 -15.47 35.62 13.84
N PRO A 186 -15.87 36.87 14.11
CA PRO A 186 -16.56 37.68 13.13
C PRO A 186 -15.71 37.81 11.87
N VAL A 187 -16.34 37.84 10.69
CA VAL A 187 -15.61 37.87 9.41
C VAL A 187 -14.67 39.08 9.35
N ASP A 188 -15.12 40.23 9.84
CA ASP A 188 -14.36 41.48 9.82
C ASP A 188 -13.13 41.46 10.74
N GLU A 189 -13.13 40.65 11.81
CA GLU A 189 -12.08 40.52 12.80
C GLU A 189 -11.32 39.19 12.69
N ALA A 190 -11.63 38.38 11.66
CA ALA A 190 -11.15 37.02 11.55
C ALA A 190 -9.60 36.94 11.48
N GLU A 191 -8.96 37.89 10.79
CA GLU A 191 -7.50 37.91 10.68
C GLU A 191 -6.79 38.22 12.01
N GLU A 192 -7.37 39.11 12.82
CA GLU A 192 -6.80 39.44 14.13
C GLU A 192 -7.01 38.28 15.11
N VAL A 193 -8.22 37.72 15.16
CA VAL A 193 -8.53 36.55 15.99
C VAL A 193 -7.69 35.35 15.60
N ASP A 194 -7.51 35.08 14.29
CA ASP A 194 -6.66 34.02 13.78
C ASP A 194 -5.19 34.21 14.22
N ARG A 195 -4.69 35.43 14.22
CA ARG A 195 -3.32 35.75 14.74
C ARG A 195 -3.18 35.47 16.22
N ILE A 196 -4.21 35.82 17.02
CA ILE A 196 -4.23 35.55 18.46
C ILE A 196 -4.15 34.03 18.69
N PHE A 197 -5.03 33.25 18.08
CA PHE A 197 -5.03 31.79 18.24
C PHE A 197 -3.76 31.13 17.71
N SER A 198 -3.17 31.65 16.62
CA SER A 198 -1.90 31.20 16.12
C SER A 198 -0.75 31.47 17.12
N SER A 199 -0.75 32.62 17.80
CA SER A 199 0.25 32.94 18.84
C SER A 199 0.11 32.05 20.08
N LEU A 200 -1.04 31.44 20.26
CA LEU A 200 -1.36 30.49 21.34
C LEU A 200 -1.15 29.04 20.88
N PHE A 201 -0.51 28.82 19.73
CA PHE A 201 -0.23 27.49 19.18
C PHE A 201 -1.50 26.66 18.92
N PHE A 202 -2.57 27.32 18.50
CA PHE A 202 -3.79 26.63 18.09
C PHE A 202 -3.54 25.85 16.79
N GLU A 203 -3.78 24.55 16.83
CA GLU A 203 -3.69 23.67 15.68
C GLU A 203 -5.10 23.48 15.09
N LYS A 204 -5.31 23.99 13.87
CA LYS A 204 -6.60 23.88 13.17
C LYS A 204 -6.86 22.43 12.73
N TYR A 205 -8.09 21.97 12.93
CA TYR A 205 -8.63 20.74 12.41
C TYR A 205 -9.60 21.05 11.27
N ASP A 206 -9.42 20.37 10.15
CA ASP A 206 -10.35 20.48 9.02
C ASP A 206 -11.63 19.70 9.33
N ALA A 207 -12.70 20.43 9.61
CA ALA A 207 -14.02 19.92 9.91
C ALA A 207 -14.97 20.03 8.70
N SER A 208 -14.44 20.25 7.49
CA SER A 208 -15.24 20.45 6.26
C SER A 208 -16.18 19.29 5.96
N ASP A 209 -15.78 18.06 6.29
CA ASP A 209 -16.53 16.85 6.02
C ASP A 209 -17.65 16.56 7.03
N ILE A 210 -17.67 17.28 8.17
CA ILE A 210 -18.69 17.05 9.20
C ILE A 210 -20.02 17.66 8.73
N ASP A 211 -21.01 16.83 8.45
CA ASP A 211 -22.37 17.25 8.13
C ASP A 211 -23.29 17.05 9.35
N GLY A 212 -24.04 18.09 9.71
CA GLY A 212 -24.86 18.11 10.93
C GLY A 212 -24.06 18.33 12.21
N THR A 213 -24.46 17.72 13.32
CA THR A 213 -23.71 17.76 14.58
C THR A 213 -22.62 16.69 14.61
N PRO A 214 -21.53 16.87 15.42
CA PRO A 214 -20.50 15.84 15.58
C PRO A 214 -21.06 14.47 15.95
N GLU A 215 -22.08 14.42 16.81
CA GLU A 215 -22.74 13.18 17.20
C GLU A 215 -23.42 12.48 16.02
N GLN A 216 -24.15 13.23 15.18
CA GLN A 216 -24.84 12.71 14.01
C GLN A 216 -23.83 12.19 12.98
N TYR A 217 -22.75 12.92 12.79
CA TYR A 217 -21.69 12.53 11.88
C TYR A 217 -20.98 11.24 12.31
N ILE A 218 -20.68 11.10 13.61
CA ILE A 218 -20.10 9.85 14.17
C ILE A 218 -21.05 8.66 13.96
N ILE A 219 -22.35 8.84 14.13
CA ILE A 219 -23.35 7.77 13.88
C ILE A 219 -23.29 7.34 12.41
N THR A 220 -23.18 8.30 11.50
CA THR A 220 -23.06 8.04 10.06
C THR A 220 -21.76 7.31 9.74
N LEU A 221 -20.63 7.75 10.29
CA LEU A 221 -19.33 7.10 10.11
C LEU A 221 -19.33 5.67 10.66
N LYS A 222 -19.92 5.42 11.82
CA LYS A 222 -20.04 4.07 12.39
C LYS A 222 -20.85 3.14 11.49
N ARG A 223 -21.95 3.64 10.90
CA ARG A 223 -22.75 2.87 9.94
C ARG A 223 -21.96 2.57 8.67
N ASN A 224 -21.25 3.56 8.14
CA ASN A 224 -20.39 3.37 6.97
C ASN A 224 -19.27 2.36 7.26
N LYS A 225 -18.63 2.44 8.42
CA LYS A 225 -17.63 1.47 8.86
C LYS A 225 -18.17 0.05 8.87
N GLN A 226 -19.34 -0.18 9.48
CA GLN A 226 -20.00 -1.49 9.50
C GLN A 226 -20.27 -2.04 8.08
N LYS A 227 -20.71 -1.17 7.17
CA LYS A 227 -20.92 -1.54 5.77
C LYS A 227 -19.61 -1.93 5.09
N LEU A 228 -18.55 -1.13 5.29
CA LEU A 228 -17.23 -1.43 4.73
C LEU A 228 -16.61 -2.72 5.31
N GLU A 229 -16.85 -3.02 6.58
CA GLU A 229 -16.41 -4.27 7.21
C GLU A 229 -17.10 -5.49 6.58
N ALA A 230 -18.39 -5.40 6.28
CA ALA A 230 -19.11 -6.46 5.55
C ALA A 230 -18.59 -6.62 4.10
N GLU A 231 -18.34 -5.51 3.41
CA GLU A 231 -17.77 -5.51 2.06
C GLU A 231 -16.32 -6.05 2.05
N LEU A 232 -15.54 -5.79 3.09
CA LEU A 232 -14.20 -6.36 3.27
C LEU A 232 -14.25 -7.88 3.42
N GLN A 233 -15.13 -8.38 4.28
CA GLN A 233 -15.31 -9.83 4.46
C GLN A 233 -15.67 -10.53 3.15
N GLU A 234 -16.57 -9.92 2.36
CA GLU A 234 -16.93 -10.47 1.05
C GLU A 234 -15.75 -10.42 0.07
N ALA A 235 -14.97 -9.34 0.04
CA ALA A 235 -13.79 -9.22 -0.81
C ALA A 235 -12.68 -10.23 -0.41
N GLU A 236 -12.46 -10.43 0.88
CA GLU A 236 -11.51 -11.43 1.39
C GLU A 236 -11.97 -12.85 1.04
N LYS A 237 -13.27 -13.14 1.14
CA LYS A 237 -13.85 -14.42 0.75
C LYS A 237 -13.66 -14.67 -0.75
N GLN A 238 -13.97 -13.71 -1.61
CA GLN A 238 -13.79 -13.83 -3.06
C GLN A 238 -12.32 -14.08 -3.43
N ARG A 239 -11.37 -13.40 -2.75
CA ARG A 239 -9.95 -13.64 -2.95
C ARG A 239 -9.55 -15.06 -2.53
N SER A 240 -10.05 -15.55 -1.39
CA SER A 240 -9.78 -16.90 -0.91
C SER A 240 -10.33 -17.96 -1.87
N GLU A 241 -11.57 -17.80 -2.33
CA GLU A 241 -12.19 -18.70 -3.30
C GLU A 241 -11.43 -18.73 -4.64
N PHE A 242 -10.99 -17.57 -5.13
CA PHE A 242 -10.15 -17.48 -6.33
C PHE A 242 -8.83 -18.25 -6.16
N LEU A 243 -8.17 -18.07 -5.00
CA LEU A 243 -6.92 -18.74 -4.68
C LEU A 243 -7.12 -20.25 -4.55
N GLU A 244 -8.11 -20.70 -3.79
CA GLU A 244 -8.40 -22.12 -3.62
C GLU A 244 -8.66 -22.82 -4.96
N ALA A 245 -9.38 -22.17 -5.86
CA ALA A 245 -9.68 -22.71 -7.18
C ALA A 245 -8.47 -22.80 -8.11
N ASN A 246 -7.50 -21.90 -7.97
CA ASN A 246 -6.40 -21.75 -8.93
C ASN A 246 -5.02 -22.13 -8.35
N PHE A 247 -4.88 -22.30 -7.04
CA PHE A 247 -3.57 -22.46 -6.36
C PHE A 247 -2.75 -23.62 -6.95
N SER A 248 -3.33 -24.80 -7.06
CA SER A 248 -2.60 -25.98 -7.53
C SER A 248 -2.10 -25.82 -8.98
N GLU A 249 -2.87 -25.18 -9.81
CA GLU A 249 -2.49 -24.93 -11.20
C GLU A 249 -1.45 -23.80 -11.29
N SER A 250 -1.68 -22.70 -10.59
CA SER A 250 -0.76 -21.56 -10.58
C SER A 250 0.63 -21.93 -10.05
N MET A 251 0.73 -22.84 -9.08
CA MET A 251 2.02 -23.31 -8.58
C MET A 251 2.79 -24.16 -9.61
N LYS A 252 2.12 -24.87 -10.49
CA LYS A 252 2.80 -25.55 -11.63
C LYS A 252 3.40 -24.55 -12.61
N TYR A 253 2.63 -23.51 -12.95
CA TYR A 253 3.11 -22.43 -13.82
C TYR A 253 4.22 -21.62 -13.17
N TYR A 254 4.08 -21.31 -11.87
CA TYR A 254 5.12 -20.65 -11.07
C TYR A 254 6.43 -21.45 -11.07
N THR A 255 6.37 -22.74 -10.79
CA THR A 255 7.55 -23.63 -10.80
C THR A 255 8.21 -23.66 -12.18
N LYS A 256 7.40 -23.73 -13.26
CA LYS A 256 7.94 -23.71 -14.62
C LYS A 256 8.53 -22.35 -14.99
N LEU A 257 7.95 -21.27 -14.54
CA LEU A 257 8.48 -19.92 -14.70
C LEU A 257 9.82 -19.76 -13.97
N THR A 258 9.92 -20.28 -12.74
CA THR A 258 11.16 -20.28 -11.95
C THR A 258 12.28 -21.07 -12.65
N GLU A 259 11.94 -22.27 -13.17
CA GLU A 259 12.89 -23.08 -13.97
C GLU A 259 13.45 -22.25 -15.14
N LYS A 260 12.55 -21.63 -15.93
CA LYS A 260 12.97 -20.84 -17.09
C LYS A 260 13.74 -19.56 -16.71
N ALA A 261 13.37 -18.89 -15.63
CA ALA A 261 14.08 -17.72 -15.13
C ALA A 261 15.54 -18.06 -14.74
N ILE A 262 15.78 -19.24 -14.16
CA ILE A 262 17.12 -19.70 -13.79
C ILE A 262 17.95 -20.04 -15.02
N TYR A 263 17.37 -20.70 -16.03
CA TYR A 263 18.10 -21.14 -17.21
C TYR A 263 18.47 -20.01 -18.20
N GLN A 264 17.85 -18.85 -18.09
CA GLN A 264 18.13 -17.68 -18.94
C GLN A 264 18.96 -16.58 -18.24
N ASN A 265 19.33 -16.78 -16.99
CA ASN A 265 20.31 -15.93 -16.29
C ASN A 265 21.73 -16.52 -16.47
#